data_5ba648b28824ad2c9242c2fdeaa26e1f
#
_entry.id   5ba648b28824ad2c9242c2fdeaa26e1f
#
_cell.length_a   1.000
_cell.length_b   1.000
_cell.length_c   1.000
_cell.angle_alpha   90.00
_cell.angle_beta   90.00
_cell.angle_gamma   90.00
#
_symmetry.space_group_name_H-M   'P 1'
#
loop_
_entity.id
_entity.type
_entity.pdbx_description
1 polymer ?
#
loop_
_entity_poly.entity_id
_entity_poly.type
_entity_poly.pdbx_seq_one_letter_code
_entity_poly.pdbx_strand_id
1 'polypeptide(L)'
;ALFGQWTWSKKGISPKDKDSNKNHKVLQFQILKASVRAYKNNLNTHNAYQEFREARAKIRQEGKNITGLELTKYVKNYASIGEKYVVILESIIIKNSLEDFDKANLLPIKLKKGVAL
;
A
#
# COMPACT_ATOMS: atom_id res chain seq x y z
N ALA A 1 -9.12 10.84 4.27
CA ALA A 1 -7.78 10.29 4.06
C ALA A 1 -7.48 10.18 2.56
N LEU A 2 -6.23 10.42 2.18
CA LEU A 2 -5.73 10.40 0.81
C LEU A 2 -4.58 9.40 0.71
N PHE A 3 -4.51 8.64 -0.40
CA PHE A 3 -3.42 7.72 -0.69
C PHE A 3 -2.97 7.79 -2.15
N GLY A 4 -2.90 8.95 -2.74
CA GLY A 4 -2.32 9.15 -4.07
C GLY A 4 -2.97 8.36 -5.22
N GLN A 5 -4.03 7.62 -4.97
CA GLN A 5 -4.71 6.84 -6.00
C GLN A 5 -5.47 7.78 -6.95
N TRP A 6 -5.18 7.70 -8.24
CA TRP A 6 -5.79 8.55 -9.24
C TRP A 6 -7.26 8.23 -9.48
N THR A 7 -8.04 9.25 -9.75
CA THR A 7 -9.42 9.15 -10.18
C THR A 7 -9.77 10.27 -11.15
N TRP A 8 -10.69 10.02 -12.04
CA TRP A 8 -11.29 11.03 -12.93
C TRP A 8 -12.66 11.49 -12.41
N SER A 9 -13.09 10.99 -11.28
CA SER A 9 -14.34 11.39 -10.63
C SER A 9 -14.30 12.87 -10.23
N LYS A 10 -15.42 13.57 -10.43
CA LYS A 10 -15.58 14.96 -9.96
C LYS A 10 -15.43 15.11 -8.45
N LYS A 11 -15.67 14.02 -7.68
CA LYS A 11 -15.55 13.98 -6.21
C LYS A 11 -14.11 13.88 -5.72
N GLY A 12 -13.13 13.63 -6.61
CA GLY A 12 -11.73 13.58 -6.24
C GLY A 12 -11.16 14.98 -5.93
N ILE A 13 -10.00 15.00 -5.25
CA ILE A 13 -9.27 16.23 -4.91
C ILE A 13 -8.16 16.47 -5.92
N SER A 14 -8.01 17.71 -6.41
CA SER A 14 -6.88 18.11 -7.24
C SER A 14 -5.64 18.30 -6.37
N PRO A 15 -4.53 17.57 -6.66
CA PRO A 15 -3.27 17.78 -5.95
C PRO A 15 -2.69 19.17 -6.26
N LYS A 16 -2.03 19.81 -5.28
CA LYS A 16 -1.42 21.13 -5.44
C LYS A 16 -0.24 21.13 -6.42
N ASP A 17 0.51 20.04 -6.44
CA ASP A 17 1.70 19.80 -7.24
C ASP A 17 1.41 19.00 -8.53
N LYS A 18 0.14 19.02 -8.94
CA LYS A 18 -0.30 18.35 -10.16
C LYS A 18 0.40 18.91 -11.39
N ASP A 19 0.93 18.03 -12.24
CA ASP A 19 1.41 18.37 -13.56
C ASP A 19 0.27 19.04 -14.37
N SER A 20 0.54 20.23 -14.93
CA SER A 20 -0.43 21.04 -15.68
C SER A 20 -1.09 20.30 -16.85
N ASN A 21 -0.42 19.32 -17.40
CA ASN A 21 -0.89 18.51 -18.53
C ASN A 21 -1.79 17.33 -18.13
N LYS A 22 -2.04 17.13 -16.83
CA LYS A 22 -2.81 16.00 -16.32
C LYS A 22 -4.09 16.45 -15.64
N ASN A 23 -5.21 15.83 -16.01
CA ASN A 23 -6.54 16.14 -15.46
C ASN A 23 -6.99 15.17 -14.36
N HIS A 24 -6.06 14.35 -13.84
CA HIS A 24 -6.39 13.42 -12.77
C HIS A 24 -6.64 14.14 -11.46
N LYS A 25 -7.40 13.48 -10.61
CA LYS A 25 -7.62 13.84 -9.21
C LYS A 25 -7.17 12.67 -8.33
N VAL A 26 -7.10 12.91 -7.04
CA VAL A 26 -6.79 11.89 -6.03
C VAL A 26 -8.05 11.50 -5.29
N LEU A 27 -8.24 10.20 -5.09
CA LEU A 27 -9.36 9.66 -4.31
C LEU A 27 -9.32 10.18 -2.88
N GLN A 28 -10.49 10.57 -2.38
CA GLN A 28 -10.72 10.91 -1.00
C GLN A 28 -11.54 9.83 -0.30
N PHE A 29 -11.14 9.46 0.90
CA PHE A 29 -11.84 8.48 1.73
C PHE A 29 -12.25 9.12 3.05
N GLN A 30 -13.46 8.83 3.52
CA GLN A 30 -13.98 9.36 4.77
C GLN A 30 -13.28 8.76 5.99
N ILE A 31 -12.89 7.50 5.92
CA ILE A 31 -12.20 6.78 7.00
C ILE A 31 -10.87 6.18 6.52
N LEU A 32 -9.88 6.17 7.42
CA LEU A 32 -8.54 5.65 7.14
C LEU A 32 -8.56 4.19 6.69
N LYS A 33 -9.37 3.35 7.33
CA LYS A 33 -9.50 1.92 6.98
C LYS A 33 -9.89 1.71 5.51
N ALA A 34 -10.78 2.55 4.97
CA ALA A 34 -11.20 2.47 3.57
C ALA A 34 -10.07 2.81 2.62
N SER A 35 -9.25 3.82 2.92
CA SER A 35 -8.10 4.18 2.10
C SER A 35 -6.99 3.13 2.15
N VAL A 36 -6.70 2.52 3.30
CA VAL A 36 -5.77 1.40 3.41
C VAL A 36 -6.25 0.20 2.60
N ARG A 37 -7.54 -0.12 2.67
CA ARG A 37 -8.15 -1.22 1.89
C ARG A 37 -8.02 -0.96 0.38
N ALA A 38 -8.29 0.25 -0.07
CA ALA A 38 -8.16 0.64 -1.48
C ALA A 38 -6.70 0.53 -1.95
N TYR A 39 -5.74 0.95 -1.14
CA TYR A 39 -4.31 0.80 -1.42
C TYR A 39 -3.92 -0.67 -1.59
N LYS A 40 -4.28 -1.52 -0.64
CA LYS A 40 -4.03 -2.97 -0.72
C LYS A 40 -4.66 -3.60 -1.96
N ASN A 41 -5.92 -3.24 -2.25
CA ASN A 41 -6.61 -3.74 -3.44
C ASN A 41 -5.89 -3.31 -4.73
N ASN A 42 -5.43 -2.08 -4.80
CA ASN A 42 -4.67 -1.56 -5.94
C ASN A 42 -3.38 -2.37 -6.18
N LEU A 43 -2.57 -2.61 -5.15
CA LEU A 43 -1.37 -3.44 -5.25
C LEU A 43 -1.68 -4.88 -5.69
N ASN A 44 -2.82 -5.42 -5.28
CA ASN A 44 -3.20 -6.81 -5.56
C ASN A 44 -3.89 -7.02 -6.91
N THR A 45 -4.36 -5.99 -7.57
CA THR A 45 -5.18 -6.13 -8.79
C THR A 45 -4.70 -5.31 -9.98
N HIS A 46 -4.10 -4.15 -9.78
CA HIS A 46 -3.74 -3.26 -10.87
C HIS A 46 -2.50 -3.76 -11.64
N ASN A 47 -2.53 -3.62 -12.97
CA ASN A 47 -1.47 -4.11 -13.86
C ASN A 47 -0.10 -3.48 -13.57
N ALA A 48 -0.04 -2.23 -13.13
CA ALA A 48 1.21 -1.55 -12.77
C ALA A 48 2.00 -2.25 -11.64
N TYR A 49 1.36 -3.15 -10.87
CA TYR A 49 1.96 -3.89 -9.75
C TYR A 49 2.06 -5.39 -10.01
N GLN A 50 2.07 -5.80 -11.26
CA GLN A 50 2.24 -7.21 -11.62
C GLN A 50 3.59 -7.73 -11.13
N GLU A 51 4.67 -7.01 -11.37
CA GLU A 51 6.02 -7.39 -10.91
C GLU A 51 6.09 -7.53 -9.37
N PHE A 52 5.40 -6.65 -8.63
CA PHE A 52 5.26 -6.76 -7.18
C PHE A 52 4.63 -8.09 -6.76
N ARG A 53 3.55 -8.50 -7.43
CA ARG A 53 2.86 -9.76 -7.13
C ARG A 53 3.69 -10.98 -7.50
N GLU A 54 4.38 -10.94 -8.63
CA GLU A 54 5.27 -12.02 -9.10
C GLU A 54 6.45 -12.19 -8.15
N ALA A 55 7.10 -11.10 -7.75
CA ALA A 55 8.19 -11.15 -6.78
C ALA A 55 7.72 -11.74 -5.44
N ARG A 56 6.57 -11.30 -4.94
CA ARG A 56 5.96 -11.82 -3.71
C ARG A 56 5.66 -13.32 -3.82
N ALA A 57 5.11 -13.77 -4.95
CA ALA A 57 4.82 -15.18 -5.21
C ALA A 57 6.09 -16.03 -5.25
N LYS A 58 7.15 -15.54 -5.90
CA LYS A 58 8.45 -16.19 -5.97
C LYS A 58 9.07 -16.40 -4.60
N ILE A 59 9.07 -15.34 -3.75
CA ILE A 59 9.59 -15.45 -2.39
C ILE A 59 8.87 -16.55 -1.60
N ARG A 60 7.53 -16.64 -1.76
CA ARG A 60 6.73 -17.70 -1.12
C ARG A 60 7.08 -19.09 -1.64
N GLN A 61 7.26 -19.24 -2.95
CA GLN A 61 7.64 -20.53 -3.55
C GLN A 61 9.01 -21.00 -3.09
N GLU A 62 9.94 -20.08 -2.85
CA GLU A 62 11.27 -20.37 -2.30
C GLU A 62 11.26 -20.68 -0.79
N GLY A 63 10.10 -20.61 -0.14
CA GLY A 63 9.96 -20.83 1.31
C GLY A 63 10.59 -19.74 2.16
N LYS A 64 10.88 -18.57 1.59
CA LYS A 64 11.47 -17.44 2.28
C LYS A 64 10.39 -16.56 2.95
N ASN A 65 10.78 -15.85 4.01
CA ASN A 65 9.92 -14.84 4.60
C ASN A 65 9.78 -13.63 3.68
N ILE A 66 8.56 -13.14 3.53
CA ILE A 66 8.28 -11.90 2.82
C ILE A 66 8.52 -10.73 3.77
N THR A 67 9.29 -9.73 3.33
CA THR A 67 9.48 -8.49 4.07
C THR A 67 8.97 -7.29 3.28
N GLY A 68 8.45 -6.29 3.99
CA GLY A 68 8.01 -5.05 3.35
C GLY A 68 9.17 -4.36 2.64
N LEU A 69 10.35 -4.32 3.26
CA LEU A 69 11.55 -3.69 2.72
C LEU A 69 11.96 -4.29 1.37
N GLU A 70 11.95 -5.62 1.24
CA GLU A 70 12.31 -6.31 0.00
C GLU A 70 11.36 -6.00 -1.16
N LEU A 71 10.09 -5.75 -0.85
CA LEU A 71 9.05 -5.48 -1.84
C LEU A 71 8.94 -4.00 -2.26
N THR A 72 9.57 -3.06 -1.57
CA THR A 72 9.46 -1.61 -1.89
C THR A 72 9.91 -1.28 -3.30
N LYS A 73 10.95 -1.93 -3.81
CA LYS A 73 11.47 -1.68 -5.16
C LYS A 73 10.47 -1.92 -6.30
N TYR A 74 9.44 -2.71 -6.04
CA TYR A 74 8.40 -3.03 -7.02
C TYR A 74 7.20 -2.09 -6.99
N VAL A 75 7.19 -1.06 -6.14
CA VAL A 75 6.08 -0.08 -6.05
C VAL A 75 6.46 1.31 -6.55
N LYS A 76 7.53 1.44 -7.30
CA LYS A 76 8.00 2.72 -7.88
C LYS A 76 6.92 3.44 -8.71
N ASN A 77 6.03 2.70 -9.32
CA ASN A 77 4.95 3.25 -10.16
C ASN A 77 3.80 3.86 -9.35
N TYR A 78 3.83 3.75 -8.01
CA TYR A 78 2.78 4.33 -7.16
C TYR A 78 2.81 5.86 -7.12
N ALA A 79 3.98 6.46 -7.25
CA ALA A 79 4.15 7.91 -7.25
C ALA A 79 4.91 8.38 -8.49
N SER A 80 4.62 9.59 -8.94
CA SER A 80 5.25 10.20 -10.12
C SER A 80 6.77 10.39 -9.96
N ILE A 81 7.27 10.45 -8.73
CA ILE A 81 8.69 10.58 -8.41
C ILE A 81 9.48 9.26 -8.56
N GLY A 82 8.81 8.13 -8.88
CA GLY A 82 9.44 6.86 -9.22
C GLY A 82 10.39 6.32 -8.16
N GLU A 83 11.66 6.16 -8.49
CA GLU A 83 12.69 5.61 -7.59
C GLU A 83 12.88 6.42 -6.29
N LYS A 84 12.66 7.72 -6.31
CA LYS A 84 12.67 8.55 -5.08
C LYS A 84 11.61 8.12 -4.10
N TYR A 85 10.45 7.68 -4.58
CA TYR A 85 9.39 7.13 -3.73
C TYR A 85 9.86 5.86 -3.01
N VAL A 86 10.57 4.97 -3.70
CA VAL A 86 11.14 3.75 -3.09
C VAL A 86 12.11 4.11 -1.97
N VAL A 87 13.04 5.05 -2.23
CA VAL A 87 14.01 5.50 -1.22
C VAL A 87 13.31 6.08 0.02
N ILE A 88 12.24 6.87 -0.17
CA ILE A 88 11.46 7.42 0.94
C ILE A 88 10.79 6.30 1.74
N LEU A 89 10.17 5.31 1.08
CA LEU A 89 9.55 4.17 1.76
C LEU A 89 10.56 3.36 2.57
N GLU A 90 11.71 3.04 1.98
CA GLU A 90 12.78 2.32 2.67
C GLU A 90 13.25 3.08 3.92
N SER A 91 13.45 4.39 3.79
CA SER A 91 13.81 5.24 4.92
C SER A 91 12.75 5.24 6.04
N ILE A 92 11.47 5.27 5.68
CA ILE A 92 10.36 5.20 6.65
C ILE A 92 10.35 3.84 7.36
N ILE A 93 10.49 2.75 6.62
CA ILE A 93 10.50 1.39 7.17
C ILE A 93 11.65 1.24 8.17
N ILE A 94 12.86 1.61 7.78
CA ILE A 94 14.07 1.45 8.60
C ILE A 94 14.00 2.36 9.84
N LYS A 95 13.71 3.65 9.66
CA LYS A 95 13.71 4.62 10.77
C LYS A 95 12.65 4.33 11.84
N ASN A 96 11.57 3.67 11.46
CA ASN A 96 10.46 3.36 12.37
C ASN A 96 10.43 1.87 12.78
N SER A 97 11.44 1.08 12.43
CA SER A 97 11.52 -0.37 12.73
C SER A 97 10.26 -1.13 12.27
N LEU A 98 9.70 -0.76 11.10
CA LEU A 98 8.46 -1.36 10.63
C LEU A 98 8.62 -2.82 10.22
N GLU A 99 9.85 -3.30 10.05
CA GLU A 99 10.15 -4.72 9.81
C GLU A 99 9.70 -5.63 10.97
N ASP A 100 9.57 -5.08 12.17
CA ASP A 100 9.04 -5.81 13.33
C ASP A 100 7.60 -6.30 13.08
N PHE A 101 6.86 -5.63 12.20
CA PHE A 101 5.49 -6.01 11.83
C PHE A 101 5.41 -7.10 10.74
N ASP A 102 6.49 -7.42 10.06
CA ASP A 102 6.47 -8.44 8.98
C ASP A 102 6.04 -9.83 9.49
N LYS A 103 6.30 -10.11 10.78
CA LYS A 103 5.90 -11.35 11.46
C LYS A 103 4.71 -11.18 12.42
N ALA A 104 4.10 -10.01 12.43
CA ALA A 104 2.99 -9.74 13.33
C ALA A 104 1.74 -10.55 12.94
N ASN A 105 1.11 -11.14 13.94
CA ASN A 105 -0.17 -11.85 13.79
C ASN A 105 -1.19 -11.28 14.77
N LEU A 106 -2.44 -11.27 14.37
CA LEU A 106 -3.51 -10.94 15.29
C LEU A 106 -3.66 -12.05 16.33
N LEU A 107 -3.75 -11.66 17.60
CA LEU A 107 -4.06 -12.61 18.65
C LEU A 107 -5.48 -13.16 18.44
N PRO A 108 -5.71 -14.47 18.72
CA PRO A 108 -7.04 -15.04 18.68
C PRO A 108 -7.96 -14.28 19.63
N ILE A 109 -9.15 -13.93 19.17
CA ILE A 109 -10.19 -13.34 20.01
C ILE A 109 -10.65 -14.42 20.99
N LYS A 110 -10.35 -14.26 22.28
CA LYS A 110 -10.96 -15.06 23.33
C LYS A 110 -12.38 -14.57 23.55
N LEU A 111 -13.35 -15.26 22.97
CA LEU A 111 -14.76 -15.00 23.28
C LEU A 111 -15.02 -15.38 24.75
N LYS A 112 -15.58 -14.43 25.51
CA LYS A 112 -16.14 -14.78 26.83
C LYS A 112 -17.30 -15.74 26.64
N LYS A 113 -17.39 -16.83 27.44
CA LYS A 113 -18.55 -17.71 27.44
C LYS A 113 -19.83 -16.87 27.63
N GLY A 114 -20.81 -17.03 26.74
CA GLY A 114 -22.10 -16.33 26.81
C GLY A 114 -22.20 -15.06 25.95
N VAL A 115 -21.17 -14.69 25.19
CA VAL A 115 -21.25 -13.59 24.21
C VAL A 115 -21.62 -14.17 22.86
N ALA A 116 -22.85 -13.84 22.37
CA ALA A 116 -23.24 -14.09 20.99
C ALA A 116 -22.57 -13.07 20.05
N LEU A 117 -22.09 -13.56 18.93
CA LEU A 117 -21.60 -12.73 17.83
C LEU A 117 -22.73 -12.37 16.88
#